data_612f529a812263a6f29bf7d3071755f7
#
_entry.id   612f529a812263a6f29bf7d3071755f7
#
_cell.length_a   1.000
_cell.length_b   1.000
_cell.length_c   1.000
_cell.angle_alpha   90.00
_cell.angle_beta   90.00
_cell.angle_gamma   90.00
#
_symmetry.space_group_name_H-M   'P 1'
#
loop_
_entity.id
_entity.type
_entity.pdbx_description
1 polymer ?
#
loop_
_entity_poly.entity_id
_entity_poly.type
_entity_poly.pdbx_seq_one_letter_code
_entity_poly.pdbx_strand_id
1 'polypeptide(L)'
;MIKLCAFADEAAENLEGQISALNKNRIGYIELRSISGKNVADFMPSEAAEYEKRLTDGGIAVWSIGSPLGKADIGVCFSEYSEKVKRVCETANIFHADKIRVFSFFHAYKERNKVLDYLGGMVETAA
;
A
#
# COMPACT_ATOMS: atom_id res chain seq x y z
N MET A 1 11.00 -15.86 -15.79
CA MET A 1 11.31 -14.44 -16.09
C MET A 1 11.17 -13.62 -14.82
N ILE A 2 12.13 -12.77 -14.52
CA ILE A 2 12.08 -11.85 -13.36
C ILE A 2 11.19 -10.66 -13.73
N LYS A 3 10.21 -10.34 -12.89
CA LYS A 3 9.38 -9.14 -12.98
C LYS A 3 9.99 -8.04 -12.11
N LEU A 4 10.12 -6.84 -12.64
CA LEU A 4 10.60 -5.68 -11.90
C LEU A 4 9.41 -4.86 -11.40
N CYS A 5 9.48 -4.45 -10.14
CA CYS A 5 8.52 -3.60 -9.47
C CYS A 5 9.27 -2.42 -8.82
N ALA A 6 8.69 -1.25 -8.79
CA ALA A 6 9.32 -0.07 -8.20
C ALA A 6 8.36 0.81 -7.41
N PHE A 7 8.92 1.60 -6.49
CA PHE A 7 8.27 2.75 -5.84
C PHE A 7 8.40 3.96 -6.77
N ALA A 8 7.39 4.22 -7.58
CA ALA A 8 7.48 5.25 -8.60
C ALA A 8 7.30 6.69 -8.06
N ASP A 9 6.79 6.84 -6.82
CA ASP A 9 6.69 8.11 -6.12
C ASP A 9 8.07 8.71 -5.75
N GLU A 10 9.14 7.93 -5.81
CA GLU A 10 10.52 8.42 -5.72
C GLU A 10 11.01 9.07 -7.02
N ALA A 11 10.40 8.74 -8.14
CA ALA A 11 10.75 9.32 -9.45
C ALA A 11 9.89 10.55 -9.79
N ALA A 12 8.63 10.57 -9.37
CA ALA A 12 7.70 11.68 -9.60
C ALA A 12 6.57 11.68 -8.58
N GLU A 13 6.11 12.87 -8.19
CA GLU A 13 5.02 13.02 -7.24
C GLU A 13 3.66 12.69 -7.86
N ASN A 14 3.40 13.17 -9.09
CA ASN A 14 2.12 12.96 -9.78
C ASN A 14 2.08 11.64 -10.56
N LEU A 15 0.88 11.14 -10.81
CA LEU A 15 0.67 9.83 -11.44
C LEU A 15 1.23 9.74 -12.85
N GLU A 16 1.09 10.78 -13.68
CA GLU A 16 1.63 10.80 -15.05
C GLU A 16 3.14 10.66 -15.06
N GLY A 17 3.81 11.39 -14.18
CA GLY A 17 5.26 11.30 -14.02
C GLY A 17 5.70 9.90 -13.56
N GLN A 18 4.95 9.29 -12.64
CA GLN A 18 5.20 7.92 -12.19
C GLN A 18 5.06 6.92 -13.33
N ILE A 19 3.96 6.97 -14.08
CA ILE A 19 3.73 6.11 -15.26
C ILE A 19 4.83 6.31 -16.30
N SER A 20 5.19 7.56 -16.59
CA SER A 20 6.24 7.90 -17.53
C SER A 20 7.59 7.32 -17.12
N ALA A 21 7.96 7.45 -15.84
CA ALA A 21 9.22 6.94 -15.31
C ALA A 21 9.27 5.40 -15.39
N LEU A 22 8.19 4.71 -15.05
CA LEU A 22 8.08 3.26 -15.14
C LEU A 22 8.23 2.80 -16.60
N ASN A 23 7.49 3.40 -17.52
CA ASN A 23 7.52 3.05 -18.95
C ASN A 23 8.89 3.30 -19.57
N LYS A 24 9.53 4.43 -19.26
CA LYS A 24 10.90 4.75 -19.72
C LYS A 24 11.91 3.68 -19.32
N ASN A 25 11.73 3.07 -18.17
CA ASN A 25 12.60 2.03 -17.63
C ASN A 25 12.10 0.61 -17.91
N ARG A 26 11.00 0.44 -18.68
CA ARG A 26 10.39 -0.86 -19.03
C ARG A 26 9.96 -1.66 -17.79
N ILE A 27 9.49 -0.97 -16.76
CA ILE A 27 8.96 -1.56 -15.53
C ILE A 27 7.43 -1.57 -15.63
N GLY A 28 6.83 -2.75 -15.67
CA GLY A 28 5.38 -2.92 -15.83
C GLY A 28 4.62 -3.03 -14.50
N TYR A 29 5.31 -2.96 -13.35
CA TYR A 29 4.70 -3.15 -12.05
C TYR A 29 5.10 -2.05 -11.07
N ILE A 30 4.12 -1.62 -10.26
CA ILE A 30 4.34 -0.63 -9.19
C ILE A 30 3.99 -1.23 -7.83
N GLU A 31 4.82 -0.97 -6.81
CA GLU A 31 4.36 -0.99 -5.42
C GLU A 31 3.83 0.42 -5.11
N LEU A 32 2.50 0.52 -5.01
CA LEU A 32 1.82 1.81 -4.90
C LEU A 32 1.87 2.32 -3.46
N ARG A 33 2.51 3.46 -3.24
CA ARG A 33 2.70 4.07 -1.92
C ARG A 33 1.99 5.43 -1.80
N SER A 34 2.21 6.32 -2.76
CA SER A 34 1.57 7.63 -2.77
C SER A 34 1.43 8.20 -4.18
N ILE A 35 0.45 9.07 -4.36
CA ILE A 35 0.23 9.85 -5.58
C ILE A 35 -0.08 11.28 -5.17
N SER A 36 0.60 12.26 -5.76
CA SER A 36 0.42 13.69 -5.49
C SER A 36 0.51 14.04 -3.99
N GLY A 37 1.46 13.43 -3.30
CA GLY A 37 1.68 13.63 -1.86
C GLY A 37 0.68 12.93 -0.93
N LYS A 38 -0.36 12.28 -1.48
CA LYS A 38 -1.36 11.57 -0.71
C LYS A 38 -1.02 10.09 -0.59
N ASN A 39 -1.03 9.56 0.63
CA ASN A 39 -0.73 8.16 0.89
C ASN A 39 -1.87 7.24 0.41
N VAL A 40 -1.52 6.06 -0.07
CA VAL A 40 -2.46 5.04 -0.55
C VAL A 40 -3.53 4.66 0.47
N ALA A 41 -3.21 4.71 1.77
CA ALA A 41 -4.16 4.43 2.85
C ALA A 41 -5.25 5.51 3.03
N ASP A 42 -5.07 6.67 2.40
CA ASP A 42 -5.97 7.82 2.52
C ASP A 42 -6.77 8.08 1.22
N PHE A 43 -6.61 7.24 0.20
CA PHE A 43 -7.37 7.37 -1.04
C PHE A 43 -8.86 7.16 -0.81
N MET A 44 -9.68 8.02 -1.41
CA MET A 44 -11.11 7.78 -1.53
C MET A 44 -11.37 6.71 -2.60
N PRO A 45 -12.41 5.87 -2.47
CA PRO A 45 -12.69 4.80 -3.44
C PRO A 45 -12.81 5.29 -4.89
N SER A 46 -13.46 6.44 -5.12
CA SER A 46 -13.60 7.03 -6.45
C SER A 46 -12.27 7.49 -7.04
N GLU A 47 -11.40 8.06 -6.22
CA GLU A 47 -10.06 8.49 -6.58
C GLU A 47 -9.17 7.28 -6.89
N ALA A 48 -9.23 6.24 -6.07
CA ALA A 48 -8.51 4.99 -6.29
C ALA A 48 -8.92 4.33 -7.62
N ALA A 49 -10.21 4.31 -7.93
CA ALA A 49 -10.72 3.75 -9.19
C ALA A 49 -10.23 4.55 -10.41
N GLU A 50 -10.15 5.88 -10.31
CA GLU A 50 -9.58 6.72 -11.37
C GLU A 50 -8.08 6.43 -11.57
N TYR A 51 -7.32 6.34 -10.49
CA TYR A 51 -5.89 6.03 -10.55
C TYR A 51 -5.63 4.62 -11.11
N GLU A 52 -6.44 3.63 -10.71
CA GLU A 52 -6.35 2.28 -11.24
C GLU A 52 -6.52 2.28 -12.77
N LYS A 53 -7.58 2.94 -13.25
CA LYS A 53 -7.84 3.06 -14.69
C LYS A 53 -6.66 3.68 -15.43
N ARG A 54 -6.09 4.77 -14.90
CA ARG A 54 -4.96 5.48 -15.54
C ARG A 54 -3.68 4.64 -15.53
N LEU A 55 -3.42 3.88 -14.47
CA LEU A 55 -2.29 2.93 -14.41
C LEU A 55 -2.47 1.83 -15.47
N THR A 56 -3.65 1.23 -15.53
CA THR A 56 -3.97 0.20 -16.52
C THR A 56 -3.88 0.73 -17.95
N ASP A 57 -4.43 1.91 -18.25
CA ASP A 57 -4.31 2.58 -19.56
C ASP A 57 -2.84 2.86 -19.90
N GLY A 58 -2.00 3.13 -18.91
CA GLY A 58 -0.55 3.31 -19.05
C GLY A 58 0.25 2.00 -19.14
N GLY A 59 -0.40 0.85 -19.07
CA GLY A 59 0.26 -0.47 -19.13
C GLY A 59 0.97 -0.87 -17.83
N ILE A 60 0.62 -0.25 -16.70
CA ILE A 60 1.21 -0.52 -15.38
C ILE A 60 0.20 -1.28 -14.51
N ALA A 61 0.62 -2.40 -13.95
CA ALA A 61 -0.17 -3.15 -12.97
C ALA A 61 0.34 -2.89 -11.54
N VAL A 62 -0.57 -2.80 -10.58
CA VAL A 62 -0.20 -2.69 -9.16
C VAL A 62 0.17 -4.07 -8.63
N TRP A 63 1.43 -4.26 -8.27
CA TRP A 63 1.95 -5.52 -7.72
C TRP A 63 1.63 -5.67 -6.24
N SER A 64 1.73 -4.58 -5.50
CA SER A 64 1.49 -4.53 -4.06
C SER A 64 1.10 -3.12 -3.62
N ILE A 65 0.41 -3.04 -2.50
CA ILE A 65 0.14 -1.78 -1.81
C ILE A 65 1.23 -1.54 -0.78
N GLY A 66 2.01 -0.49 -0.97
CA GLY A 66 3.04 -0.02 -0.05
C GLY A 66 2.43 0.76 1.12
N SER A 67 1.65 0.08 1.97
CA SER A 67 0.88 0.72 3.02
C SER A 67 1.73 1.22 4.19
N PRO A 68 1.24 2.19 4.97
CA PRO A 68 1.84 2.60 6.24
C PRO A 68 1.36 1.75 7.43
N LEU A 69 0.63 0.67 7.20
CA LEU A 69 0.14 -0.20 8.28
C LEU A 69 1.30 -0.75 9.11
N GLY A 70 1.16 -0.66 10.43
CA GLY A 70 2.22 -1.02 11.37
C GLY A 70 3.32 0.02 11.54
N LYS A 71 3.29 1.15 10.83
CA LYS A 71 4.17 2.30 11.06
C LYS A 71 3.56 3.21 12.14
N ALA A 72 3.38 2.64 13.32
CA ALA A 72 2.77 3.28 14.49
C ALA A 72 3.33 2.66 15.78
N ASP A 73 3.17 3.35 16.91
CA ASP A 73 3.49 2.80 18.23
C ASP A 73 2.55 1.63 18.56
N ILE A 74 3.07 0.59 19.22
CA ILE A 74 2.28 -0.58 19.62
C ILE A 74 1.21 -0.26 20.67
N GLY A 75 1.24 0.92 21.26
CA GLY A 75 0.24 1.41 22.21
C GLY A 75 -1.11 1.77 21.59
N VAL A 76 -1.22 1.83 20.25
CA VAL A 76 -2.51 2.12 19.58
C VAL A 76 -3.57 1.07 19.91
N CYS A 77 -4.84 1.52 19.95
CA CYS A 77 -5.96 0.61 20.14
C CYS A 77 -6.20 -0.20 18.86
N PHE A 78 -6.08 -1.53 18.93
CA PHE A 78 -6.20 -2.37 17.74
C PHE A 78 -7.60 -2.33 17.12
N SER A 79 -8.67 -2.22 17.90
CA SER A 79 -10.04 -2.14 17.38
C SER A 79 -10.25 -0.91 16.49
N GLU A 80 -9.65 0.22 16.85
CA GLU A 80 -9.66 1.43 16.01
C GLU A 80 -8.72 1.28 14.82
N TYR A 81 -7.56 0.66 15.04
CA TYR A 81 -6.56 0.44 13.99
C TYR A 81 -7.06 -0.53 12.91
N SER A 82 -7.88 -1.52 13.27
CA SER A 82 -8.46 -2.48 12.33
C SER A 82 -9.32 -1.82 11.24
N GLU A 83 -9.96 -0.69 11.53
CA GLU A 83 -10.71 0.07 10.51
C GLU A 83 -9.77 0.65 9.44
N LYS A 84 -8.56 1.06 9.81
CA LYS A 84 -7.54 1.47 8.85
C LYS A 84 -7.07 0.28 7.98
N VAL A 85 -6.92 -0.89 8.59
CA VAL A 85 -6.58 -2.13 7.86
C VAL A 85 -7.66 -2.43 6.81
N LYS A 86 -8.94 -2.40 7.18
CA LYS A 86 -10.07 -2.63 6.25
C LYS A 86 -10.02 -1.67 5.06
N ARG A 87 -9.85 -0.36 5.31
CA ARG A 87 -9.76 0.63 4.23
C ARG A 87 -8.60 0.36 3.26
N VAL A 88 -7.44 -0.04 3.78
CA VAL A 88 -6.31 -0.41 2.94
C VAL A 88 -6.61 -1.67 2.12
N CYS A 89 -7.32 -2.64 2.69
CA CYS A 89 -7.76 -3.84 1.96
C CYS A 89 -8.76 -3.50 0.85
N GLU A 90 -9.71 -2.60 1.11
CA GLU A 90 -10.65 -2.10 0.09
C GLU A 90 -9.91 -1.40 -1.06
N THR A 91 -8.93 -0.56 -0.71
CA THR A 91 -8.06 0.09 -1.70
C THR A 91 -7.27 -0.93 -2.52
N ALA A 92 -6.70 -1.96 -1.87
CA ALA A 92 -5.99 -3.03 -2.56
C ALA A 92 -6.90 -3.78 -3.55
N ASN A 93 -8.15 -4.04 -3.17
CA ASN A 93 -9.13 -4.66 -4.06
C ASN A 93 -9.44 -3.80 -5.29
N ILE A 94 -9.56 -2.48 -5.14
CA ILE A 94 -9.76 -1.56 -6.27
C ILE A 94 -8.60 -1.63 -7.25
N PHE A 95 -7.37 -1.71 -6.75
CA PHE A 95 -6.16 -1.82 -7.57
C PHE A 95 -5.83 -3.25 -8.02
N HIS A 96 -6.69 -4.23 -7.71
CA HIS A 96 -6.44 -5.66 -8.00
C HIS A 96 -5.11 -6.18 -7.45
N ALA A 97 -4.64 -5.60 -6.36
CA ALA A 97 -3.40 -6.00 -5.69
C ALA A 97 -3.70 -7.08 -4.64
N ASP A 98 -3.00 -8.20 -4.72
CA ASP A 98 -3.14 -9.34 -3.80
C ASP A 98 -2.14 -9.29 -2.63
N LYS A 99 -1.35 -8.21 -2.54
CA LYS A 99 -0.31 -8.03 -1.53
C LYS A 99 -0.37 -6.65 -0.92
N ILE A 100 -0.25 -6.59 0.40
CA ILE A 100 -0.13 -5.36 1.17
C ILE A 100 1.13 -5.46 2.02
N ARG A 101 2.06 -4.50 1.85
CA ARG A 101 3.22 -4.40 2.74
C ARG A 101 2.81 -3.77 4.06
N VAL A 102 3.29 -4.34 5.16
CA VAL A 102 3.07 -3.84 6.52
C VAL A 102 4.39 -3.70 7.28
N PHE A 103 4.37 -2.92 8.35
CA PHE A 103 5.45 -2.76 9.31
C PHE A 103 5.08 -3.47 10.63
N SER A 104 6.08 -3.73 11.48
CA SER A 104 5.94 -4.48 12.71
C SER A 104 5.72 -3.64 13.96
N PHE A 105 5.23 -2.42 13.83
CA PHE A 105 5.04 -1.43 14.89
C PHE A 105 6.34 -0.98 15.58
N PHE A 106 6.34 0.23 16.14
CA PHE A 106 7.38 0.70 17.04
C PHE A 106 7.10 0.14 18.44
N HIS A 107 8.06 -0.58 19.03
CA HIS A 107 7.86 -1.27 20.30
C HIS A 107 9.16 -1.46 21.07
N ALA A 108 9.05 -1.58 22.42
CA ALA A 108 10.13 -2.09 23.25
C ALA A 108 10.23 -3.62 23.14
N TYR A 109 11.41 -4.18 23.41
CA TYR A 109 11.65 -5.63 23.32
C TYR A 109 10.63 -6.49 24.09
N LYS A 110 10.21 -6.02 25.27
CA LYS A 110 9.21 -6.69 26.12
C LYS A 110 7.81 -6.79 25.51
N GLU A 111 7.52 -6.03 24.46
CA GLU A 111 6.20 -5.96 23.81
C GLU A 111 6.10 -6.84 22.56
N ARG A 112 7.10 -7.66 22.29
CA ARG A 112 7.14 -8.52 21.10
C ARG A 112 5.88 -9.37 20.90
N ASN A 113 5.33 -9.96 21.97
CA ASN A 113 4.13 -10.78 21.86
C ASN A 113 2.92 -9.95 21.43
N LYS A 114 2.77 -8.72 21.95
CA LYS A 114 1.72 -7.81 21.51
C LYS A 114 1.84 -7.45 20.02
N VAL A 115 3.07 -7.30 19.51
CA VAL A 115 3.31 -7.10 18.08
C VAL A 115 2.82 -8.29 17.27
N LEU A 116 3.12 -9.52 17.70
CA LEU A 116 2.68 -10.73 17.02
C LEU A 116 1.15 -10.85 17.03
N ASP A 117 0.48 -10.53 18.14
CA ASP A 117 -0.98 -10.51 18.23
C ASP A 117 -1.59 -9.49 17.28
N TYR A 118 -1.00 -8.30 17.16
CA TYR A 118 -1.48 -7.25 16.26
C TYR A 118 -1.28 -7.62 14.80
N LEU A 119 -0.12 -8.20 14.44
CA LEU A 119 0.12 -8.71 13.09
C LEU A 119 -0.85 -9.83 12.72
N GLY A 120 -1.12 -10.75 13.65
CA GLY A 120 -2.15 -11.78 13.50
C GLY A 120 -3.53 -11.19 13.27
N GLY A 121 -3.92 -10.20 14.09
CA GLY A 121 -5.19 -9.48 13.91
C GLY A 121 -5.32 -8.75 12.58
N MET A 122 -4.23 -8.22 12.02
CA MET A 122 -4.25 -7.64 10.67
C MET A 122 -4.54 -8.71 9.61
N VAL A 123 -3.93 -9.89 9.72
CA VAL A 123 -4.18 -11.01 8.78
C VAL A 123 -5.63 -11.45 8.85
N GLU A 124 -6.19 -11.61 10.05
CA GLU A 124 -7.60 -11.97 10.25
C GLU A 124 -8.55 -10.90 9.67
N THR A 125 -8.22 -9.62 9.83
CA THR A 125 -9.01 -8.51 9.30
C THR A 125 -8.98 -8.49 7.76
N ALA A 126 -7.85 -8.87 7.15
CA ALA A 126 -7.66 -8.88 5.71
C ALA A 126 -8.26 -10.13 5.02
N ALA A 127 -8.48 -11.18 5.79
CA ALA A 127 -9.10 -12.41 5.27
C ALA A 127 -10.59 -12.23 4.98
#